data_d238b239d28e3a9b5caba978b7f11dbb
#
_entry.id   d238b239d28e3a9b5caba978b7f11dbb
#
_cell.length_a   1.000
_cell.length_b   1.000
_cell.length_c   1.000
_cell.angle_alpha   90.00
_cell.angle_beta   90.00
_cell.angle_gamma   90.00
#
_symmetry.space_group_name_H-M   'P 1'
#
loop_
_entity.id
_entity.type
_entity.pdbx_description
1 polymer ?
#
loop_
_entity_poly.entity_id
_entity_poly.type
_entity_poly.pdbx_seq_one_letter_code
_entity_poly.pdbx_strand_id
1 'polypeptide(L)'
;MAHPLDLEQTWLYPLPEFSLIALQGEDRRRFLHNQTTNAVETRTVGEWFETVFVNSTGRTLELATVYVRQDSLWIQVEANRKDFLWQWMDRFIFPFDKVELEDLSAHYRAVVLLGEKVEQDHLGWQLPTGSQWLAQSVQGVELLVSAQTGLDLPGYTVVFPATQQAVIDQLWGDLAVITPDQWEGLRIHQGRPQANKELTEDYNPLETGLWRAISFTKGCYIGQETIARLNTYQGVKQRLWRIALDRPMEAGTVITLEGQKVGVLTSVKGLTGLGYLKTKLADQGATVQVGEAIGTVEKPPYITHEYYQGPN
;
A
#
# COMPACT_ATOMS: atom_id res chain seq x y z
N MET A 1 12.79 -17.54 -8.16
CA MET A 1 11.55 -18.20 -8.62
C MET A 1 10.96 -17.36 -9.75
N ALA A 2 10.32 -17.99 -10.76
CA ALA A 2 9.65 -17.25 -11.82
C ALA A 2 8.50 -16.40 -11.22
N HIS A 3 8.23 -15.23 -11.81
CA HIS A 3 7.11 -14.39 -11.42
C HIS A 3 5.80 -15.18 -11.63
N PRO A 4 4.81 -15.08 -10.70
CA PRO A 4 3.57 -15.87 -10.79
C PRO A 4 2.67 -15.53 -11.98
N LEU A 5 2.91 -14.38 -12.67
CA LEU A 5 2.24 -13.97 -13.90
C LEU A 5 3.25 -13.62 -14.97
N ASP A 6 2.87 -13.86 -16.24
CA ASP A 6 3.58 -13.34 -17.40
C ASP A 6 3.28 -11.84 -17.55
N LEU A 7 4.26 -11.00 -17.25
CA LEU A 7 4.14 -9.54 -17.33
C LEU A 7 4.34 -8.99 -18.76
N GLU A 8 4.69 -9.83 -19.74
CA GLU A 8 4.78 -9.42 -21.15
C GLU A 8 3.41 -9.17 -21.81
N GLN A 9 2.31 -9.44 -21.08
CA GLN A 9 0.95 -9.11 -21.50
C GLN A 9 0.27 -8.20 -20.48
N THR A 10 -0.80 -7.50 -20.90
CA THR A 10 -1.62 -6.69 -20.00
C THR A 10 -2.65 -7.56 -19.29
N TRP A 11 -2.69 -7.46 -17.98
CA TRP A 11 -3.66 -8.10 -17.12
C TRP A 11 -4.59 -7.06 -16.48
N LEU A 12 -5.84 -7.43 -16.29
CA LEU A 12 -6.83 -6.62 -15.58
C LEU A 12 -7.07 -7.22 -14.18
N TYR A 13 -6.98 -6.40 -13.15
CA TYR A 13 -7.50 -6.73 -11.82
C TYR A 13 -8.62 -5.75 -11.44
N PRO A 14 -9.88 -6.18 -11.40
CA PRO A 14 -10.92 -5.38 -10.77
C PRO A 14 -10.57 -5.25 -9.29
N LEU A 15 -10.50 -4.03 -8.77
CA LEU A 15 -10.16 -3.80 -7.37
C LEU A 15 -11.42 -3.92 -6.49
N PRO A 16 -11.82 -5.13 -6.06
CA PRO A 16 -13.13 -5.33 -5.41
C PRO A 16 -13.21 -4.71 -4.02
N GLU A 17 -12.08 -4.64 -3.35
CA GLU A 17 -11.95 -4.04 -2.00
C GLU A 17 -11.47 -2.60 -2.08
N PHE A 18 -12.12 -1.78 -2.92
CA PHE A 18 -11.81 -0.37 -3.10
C PHE A 18 -12.76 0.51 -2.29
N SER A 19 -12.21 1.41 -1.49
CA SER A 19 -12.96 2.50 -0.88
C SER A 19 -12.24 3.82 -1.08
N LEU A 20 -13.02 4.88 -1.19
CA LEU A 20 -12.55 6.22 -1.49
C LEU A 20 -13.21 7.24 -0.57
N ILE A 21 -12.42 7.96 0.21
CA ILE A 21 -12.84 9.06 1.07
C ILE A 21 -12.29 10.36 0.47
N ALA A 22 -13.14 11.34 0.21
CA ALA A 22 -12.69 12.69 -0.10
C ALA A 22 -12.56 13.51 1.18
N LEU A 23 -11.43 14.16 1.32
CA LEU A 23 -11.16 15.16 2.35
C LEU A 23 -11.20 16.54 1.69
N GLN A 24 -12.14 17.40 2.10
CA GLN A 24 -12.43 18.70 1.53
C GLN A 24 -12.18 19.83 2.53
N GLY A 25 -12.32 21.09 2.09
CA GLY A 25 -12.18 22.28 2.93
C GLY A 25 -10.78 22.90 2.88
N GLU A 26 -10.65 24.11 3.41
CA GLU A 26 -9.41 24.90 3.34
C GLU A 26 -8.26 24.25 4.11
N ASP A 27 -8.58 23.61 5.24
CA ASP A 27 -7.58 23.00 6.14
C ASP A 27 -7.24 21.55 5.80
N ARG A 28 -7.82 20.95 4.74
CA ARG A 28 -7.65 19.53 4.38
C ARG A 28 -6.19 19.06 4.30
N ARG A 29 -5.33 19.91 3.72
CA ARG A 29 -3.89 19.54 3.55
C ARG A 29 -3.17 19.53 4.90
N ARG A 30 -3.37 20.55 5.72
CA ARG A 30 -2.81 20.65 7.06
C ARG A 30 -3.31 19.52 7.95
N PHE A 31 -4.62 19.25 7.88
CA PHE A 31 -5.22 18.16 8.63
C PHE A 31 -4.57 16.82 8.31
N LEU A 32 -4.58 16.40 7.04
CA LEU A 32 -3.99 15.11 6.63
C LEU A 32 -2.48 15.07 6.89
N HIS A 33 -1.78 16.20 6.72
CA HIS A 33 -0.37 16.32 7.07
C HIS A 33 -0.11 15.99 8.54
N ASN A 34 -0.95 16.44 9.46
CA ASN A 34 -0.79 16.20 10.88
C ASN A 34 -1.24 14.79 11.33
N GLN A 35 -2.08 14.13 10.54
CA GLN A 35 -2.62 12.80 10.85
C GLN A 35 -1.79 11.64 10.29
N THR A 36 -0.86 11.89 9.35
CA THR A 36 -0.18 10.84 8.60
C THR A 36 1.33 11.08 8.51
N THR A 37 2.07 10.05 8.14
CA THR A 37 3.53 10.04 8.16
C THR A 37 4.18 10.77 6.99
N ASN A 38 3.49 10.94 5.83
CA ASN A 38 4.11 11.56 4.65
C ASN A 38 3.79 13.06 4.55
N ALA A 39 4.60 13.79 3.79
CA ALA A 39 4.36 15.20 3.51
C ALA A 39 3.12 15.34 2.61
N VAL A 40 2.20 16.25 2.99
CA VAL A 40 0.96 16.55 2.25
C VAL A 40 0.92 18.00 1.78
N GLU A 41 1.31 18.95 2.63
CA GLU A 41 1.22 20.39 2.35
C GLU A 41 2.05 20.82 1.15
N THR A 42 3.19 20.16 0.92
CA THR A 42 4.12 20.45 -0.18
C THR A 42 3.77 19.75 -1.49
N ARG A 43 2.74 18.90 -1.51
CA ARG A 43 2.32 18.18 -2.72
C ARG A 43 1.58 19.10 -3.69
N THR A 44 1.72 18.85 -4.98
CA THR A 44 1.03 19.58 -6.03
C THR A 44 -0.17 18.80 -6.55
N VAL A 45 -1.13 19.51 -7.15
CA VAL A 45 -2.27 18.89 -7.84
C VAL A 45 -1.75 18.00 -8.96
N GLY A 46 -2.31 16.79 -9.09
CA GLY A 46 -1.84 15.78 -10.05
C GLY A 46 -0.83 14.79 -9.48
N GLU A 47 -0.41 14.97 -8.22
CA GLU A 47 0.42 13.96 -7.54
C GLU A 47 -0.44 12.93 -6.80
N TRP A 48 0.08 11.69 -6.73
CA TRP A 48 -0.35 10.67 -5.78
C TRP A 48 0.82 10.27 -4.89
N PHE A 49 0.54 9.78 -3.69
CA PHE A 49 1.55 9.26 -2.76
C PHE A 49 0.91 8.31 -1.75
N GLU A 50 1.73 7.43 -1.19
CA GLU A 50 1.32 6.61 -0.05
C GLU A 50 1.69 7.31 1.26
N THR A 51 0.85 7.11 2.27
CA THR A 51 1.08 7.59 3.64
C THR A 51 0.51 6.62 4.65
N VAL A 52 1.06 6.61 5.85
CA VAL A 52 0.58 5.73 6.93
C VAL A 52 -0.13 6.56 7.98
N PHE A 53 -1.35 6.16 8.33
CA PHE A 53 -2.01 6.60 9.54
C PHE A 53 -1.42 5.83 10.72
N VAL A 54 -1.03 6.55 11.75
CA VAL A 54 -0.45 5.98 12.97
C VAL A 54 -1.12 6.55 14.20
N ASN A 55 -1.11 5.77 15.30
CA ASN A 55 -1.56 6.28 16.58
C ASN A 55 -0.46 7.11 17.28
N SER A 56 -0.77 7.69 18.45
CA SER A 56 0.16 8.55 19.22
C SER A 56 1.46 7.85 19.63
N THR A 57 1.48 6.52 19.67
CA THR A 57 2.68 5.73 19.96
C THR A 57 3.45 5.29 18.71
N GLY A 58 3.04 5.77 17.52
CA GLY A 58 3.66 5.45 16.23
C GLY A 58 3.35 4.04 15.72
N ARG A 59 2.25 3.42 16.19
CA ARG A 59 1.79 2.12 15.69
C ARG A 59 0.93 2.29 14.46
N THR A 60 1.05 1.36 13.53
CA THR A 60 0.37 1.38 12.24
C THR A 60 -1.13 1.19 12.40
N LEU A 61 -1.91 2.08 11.81
CA LEU A 61 -3.37 1.97 11.72
C LEU A 61 -3.80 1.58 10.31
N GLU A 62 -3.27 2.28 9.28
CA GLU A 62 -3.64 2.06 7.88
C GLU A 62 -2.57 2.60 6.93
N LEU A 63 -2.38 1.93 5.79
CA LEU A 63 -1.63 2.43 4.63
C LEU A 63 -2.63 2.93 3.59
N ALA A 64 -2.58 4.22 3.28
CA ALA A 64 -3.48 4.85 2.33
C ALA A 64 -2.73 5.40 1.11
N THR A 65 -3.36 5.32 -0.07
CA THR A 65 -2.95 6.07 -1.26
C THR A 65 -3.75 7.36 -1.35
N VAL A 66 -3.07 8.48 -1.52
CA VAL A 66 -3.67 9.82 -1.57
C VAL A 66 -3.48 10.42 -2.96
N TYR A 67 -4.56 10.89 -3.56
CA TYR A 67 -4.57 11.65 -4.82
C TYR A 67 -4.83 13.12 -4.52
N VAL A 68 -3.90 14.00 -4.92
CA VAL A 68 -3.99 15.44 -4.68
C VAL A 68 -4.79 16.08 -5.80
N ARG A 69 -6.01 16.54 -5.49
CA ARG A 69 -6.91 17.24 -6.42
C ARG A 69 -6.95 18.74 -6.10
N GLN A 70 -7.56 19.52 -7.01
CA GLN A 70 -7.66 20.98 -6.86
C GLN A 70 -8.37 21.34 -5.54
N ASP A 71 -9.52 20.74 -5.27
CA ASP A 71 -10.40 21.13 -4.16
C ASP A 71 -10.52 20.06 -3.06
N SER A 72 -9.87 18.90 -3.24
CA SER A 72 -9.94 17.78 -2.32
C SER A 72 -8.66 16.96 -2.30
N LEU A 73 -8.54 16.09 -1.28
CA LEU A 73 -7.62 14.96 -1.26
C LEU A 73 -8.48 13.70 -1.31
N TRP A 74 -8.23 12.83 -2.26
CA TRP A 74 -8.90 11.54 -2.32
C TRP A 74 -8.02 10.50 -1.65
N ILE A 75 -8.56 9.81 -0.66
CA ILE A 75 -7.87 8.83 0.17
C ILE A 75 -8.44 7.46 -0.16
N GLN A 76 -7.64 6.64 -0.85
CA GLN A 76 -7.96 5.26 -1.18
C GLN A 76 -7.46 4.34 -0.06
N VAL A 77 -8.35 3.47 0.41
CA VAL A 77 -8.07 2.42 1.40
C VAL A 77 -8.80 1.14 1.05
N GLU A 78 -8.52 0.04 1.76
CA GLU A 78 -9.31 -1.18 1.66
C GLU A 78 -10.75 -0.98 2.17
N ALA A 79 -11.72 -1.65 1.52
CA ALA A 79 -13.15 -1.45 1.82
C ALA A 79 -13.49 -1.73 3.29
N ASN A 80 -12.89 -2.76 3.89
CA ASN A 80 -13.10 -3.14 5.28
C ASN A 80 -12.45 -2.19 6.31
N ARG A 81 -11.68 -1.19 5.84
CA ARG A 81 -10.99 -0.20 6.69
C ARG A 81 -11.59 1.18 6.63
N LYS A 82 -12.48 1.45 5.67
CA LYS A 82 -13.09 2.76 5.45
C LYS A 82 -13.75 3.32 6.72
N ASP A 83 -14.64 2.56 7.33
CA ASP A 83 -15.41 3.05 8.49
C ASP A 83 -14.52 3.30 9.70
N PHE A 84 -13.50 2.46 9.91
CA PHE A 84 -12.50 2.67 10.94
C PHE A 84 -11.72 3.98 10.71
N LEU A 85 -11.24 4.19 9.48
CA LEU A 85 -10.45 5.38 9.16
C LEU A 85 -11.31 6.65 9.16
N TRP A 86 -12.58 6.55 8.73
CA TRP A 86 -13.55 7.63 8.84
C TRP A 86 -13.71 8.09 10.29
N GLN A 87 -14.02 7.16 11.21
CA GLN A 87 -14.17 7.45 12.63
C GLN A 87 -12.87 7.97 13.26
N TRP A 88 -11.72 7.47 12.80
CA TRP A 88 -10.42 7.98 13.23
C TRP A 88 -10.23 9.44 12.85
N MET A 89 -10.45 9.80 11.60
CA MET A 89 -10.31 11.19 11.12
C MET A 89 -11.34 12.12 11.78
N ASP A 90 -12.60 11.71 11.82
CA ASP A 90 -13.69 12.50 12.41
C ASP A 90 -13.40 12.90 13.87
N ARG A 91 -12.80 12.02 14.65
CA ARG A 91 -12.40 12.30 16.05
C ARG A 91 -11.43 13.48 16.18
N PHE A 92 -10.64 13.76 15.16
CA PHE A 92 -9.61 14.82 15.18
C PHE A 92 -10.02 16.06 14.36
N ILE A 93 -11.23 16.10 13.83
CA ILE A 93 -11.80 17.29 13.21
C ILE A 93 -12.50 18.10 14.31
N PHE A 94 -11.96 19.27 14.63
CA PHE A 94 -12.51 20.14 15.65
C PHE A 94 -13.46 21.19 15.04
N PRO A 95 -14.35 21.82 15.85
CA PRO A 95 -15.39 22.76 15.34
C PRO A 95 -14.87 23.94 14.53
N PHE A 96 -13.59 24.30 14.65
CA PHE A 96 -12.98 25.41 13.92
C PHE A 96 -12.17 24.94 12.69
N ASP A 97 -11.99 23.63 12.51
CA ASP A 97 -11.31 23.09 11.34
C ASP A 97 -12.24 23.13 10.15
N LYS A 98 -11.78 23.74 9.06
CA LYS A 98 -12.49 23.76 7.78
C LYS A 98 -12.15 22.49 7.00
N VAL A 99 -12.63 21.37 7.51
CA VAL A 99 -12.39 20.02 6.97
C VAL A 99 -13.71 19.27 6.95
N GLU A 100 -14.00 18.65 5.81
CA GLU A 100 -15.18 17.83 5.59
C GLU A 100 -14.76 16.48 4.99
N LEU A 101 -15.41 15.39 5.42
CA LEU A 101 -15.26 14.06 4.89
C LEU A 101 -16.46 13.71 4.00
N GLU A 102 -16.20 13.13 2.83
CA GLU A 102 -17.22 12.61 1.93
C GLU A 102 -16.88 11.17 1.52
N ASP A 103 -17.84 10.26 1.66
CA ASP A 103 -17.69 8.87 1.20
C ASP A 103 -18.02 8.77 -0.30
N LEU A 104 -16.99 8.55 -1.11
CA LEU A 104 -17.10 8.38 -2.55
C LEU A 104 -17.13 6.91 -2.99
N SER A 105 -17.09 5.95 -2.08
CA SER A 105 -16.94 4.52 -2.40
C SER A 105 -18.08 3.96 -3.26
N ALA A 106 -19.31 4.48 -3.11
CA ALA A 106 -20.44 4.09 -3.94
C ALA A 106 -20.40 4.71 -5.36
N HIS A 107 -19.70 5.83 -5.52
CA HIS A 107 -19.69 6.62 -6.75
C HIS A 107 -18.56 6.23 -7.72
N TYR A 108 -17.53 5.55 -7.23
CA TYR A 108 -16.35 5.20 -8.01
C TYR A 108 -16.02 3.71 -7.91
N ARG A 109 -15.32 3.23 -8.92
CA ARG A 109 -14.69 1.91 -8.99
C ARG A 109 -13.25 2.07 -9.42
N ALA A 110 -12.46 1.04 -9.20
CA ALA A 110 -11.08 1.03 -9.66
C ALA A 110 -10.71 -0.33 -10.25
N VAL A 111 -9.80 -0.27 -11.22
CA VAL A 111 -9.11 -1.44 -11.77
C VAL A 111 -7.62 -1.19 -11.79
N VAL A 112 -6.84 -2.27 -11.77
CA VAL A 112 -5.40 -2.23 -12.04
C VAL A 112 -5.17 -2.87 -13.40
N LEU A 113 -4.50 -2.13 -14.28
CA LEU A 113 -3.90 -2.65 -15.52
C LEU A 113 -2.44 -2.97 -15.19
N LEU A 114 -2.07 -4.24 -15.25
CA LEU A 114 -0.77 -4.72 -14.81
C LEU A 114 -0.04 -5.39 -15.95
N GLY A 115 1.21 -5.00 -16.18
CA GLY A 115 2.08 -5.55 -17.24
C GLY A 115 2.96 -4.50 -17.89
N GLU A 116 4.01 -4.96 -18.58
CA GLU A 116 4.97 -4.09 -19.29
C GLU A 116 4.41 -3.50 -20.58
N LYS A 117 3.37 -4.13 -21.15
CA LYS A 117 2.77 -3.69 -22.43
C LYS A 117 1.57 -2.76 -22.27
N VAL A 118 1.17 -2.39 -21.05
CA VAL A 118 0.03 -1.49 -20.83
C VAL A 118 0.12 -0.22 -21.67
N GLU A 119 1.31 0.37 -21.80
CA GLU A 119 1.52 1.56 -22.63
C GLU A 119 1.30 1.30 -24.12
N GLN A 120 1.70 0.13 -24.61
CA GLN A 120 1.56 -0.26 -26.03
C GLN A 120 0.12 -0.64 -26.36
N ASP A 121 -0.57 -1.30 -25.43
CA ASP A 121 -1.95 -1.78 -25.62
C ASP A 121 -2.97 -0.63 -25.54
N HIS A 122 -2.58 0.51 -24.96
CA HIS A 122 -3.43 1.69 -24.77
C HIS A 122 -2.89 2.91 -25.53
N LEU A 123 -2.52 2.71 -26.80
CA LEU A 123 -2.05 3.78 -27.69
C LEU A 123 -3.08 4.92 -27.79
N GLY A 124 -2.60 6.14 -27.56
CA GLY A 124 -3.44 7.36 -27.55
C GLY A 124 -3.91 7.80 -26.19
N TRP A 125 -3.66 7.04 -25.13
CA TRP A 125 -3.85 7.51 -23.77
C TRP A 125 -2.66 8.38 -23.33
N GLN A 126 -2.98 9.38 -22.50
CA GLN A 126 -1.94 10.09 -21.76
C GLN A 126 -1.67 9.28 -20.50
N LEU A 127 -0.52 8.62 -20.44
CA LEU A 127 -0.13 7.84 -19.28
C LEU A 127 0.79 8.66 -18.37
N PRO A 128 0.46 8.80 -17.08
CA PRO A 128 1.31 9.50 -16.13
C PRO A 128 2.58 8.69 -15.83
N THR A 129 3.60 9.36 -15.34
CA THR A 129 4.85 8.74 -14.89
C THR A 129 5.16 9.10 -13.44
N GLY A 130 5.95 8.26 -12.77
CA GLY A 130 6.36 8.50 -11.39
C GLY A 130 5.18 8.65 -10.42
N SER A 131 5.20 9.68 -9.60
CA SER A 131 4.15 9.94 -8.59
C SER A 131 3.02 10.82 -9.13
N GLN A 132 2.68 10.72 -10.42
CA GLN A 132 1.62 11.51 -11.04
C GLN A 132 0.37 10.70 -11.32
N TRP A 133 -0.76 11.40 -11.37
CA TRP A 133 -2.01 10.93 -11.92
C TRP A 133 -2.57 11.96 -12.89
N LEU A 134 -3.33 11.50 -13.88
CA LEU A 134 -3.98 12.34 -14.89
C LEU A 134 -5.47 12.02 -14.99
N ALA A 135 -6.29 13.04 -15.13
CA ALA A 135 -7.67 12.88 -15.56
C ALA A 135 -7.72 12.96 -17.10
N GLN A 136 -8.37 12.00 -17.73
CA GLN A 136 -8.58 11.99 -19.17
C GLN A 136 -9.92 11.37 -19.53
N SER A 137 -10.48 11.77 -20.67
CA SER A 137 -11.73 11.20 -21.19
C SER A 137 -11.42 10.15 -22.25
N VAL A 138 -11.91 8.93 -22.04
CA VAL A 138 -11.80 7.82 -22.99
C VAL A 138 -13.19 7.29 -23.28
N GLN A 139 -13.62 7.33 -24.54
CA GLN A 139 -14.97 6.96 -24.99
C GLN A 139 -16.10 7.65 -24.20
N GLY A 140 -15.86 8.91 -23.78
CA GLY A 140 -16.83 9.69 -23.00
C GLY A 140 -16.85 9.39 -21.49
N VAL A 141 -15.95 8.51 -21.01
CA VAL A 141 -15.77 8.23 -19.58
C VAL A 141 -14.58 9.01 -19.05
N GLU A 142 -14.79 9.75 -17.97
CA GLU A 142 -13.71 10.41 -17.24
C GLU A 142 -12.94 9.37 -16.39
N LEU A 143 -11.68 9.14 -16.74
CA LEU A 143 -10.78 8.23 -16.04
C LEU A 143 -9.74 9.03 -15.26
N LEU A 144 -9.46 8.62 -14.04
CA LEU A 144 -8.30 9.04 -13.28
C LEU A 144 -7.26 7.91 -13.35
N VAL A 145 -6.18 8.15 -14.07
CA VAL A 145 -5.11 7.17 -14.29
C VAL A 145 -3.90 7.56 -13.45
N SER A 146 -3.38 6.64 -12.66
CA SER A 146 -2.19 6.83 -11.82
C SER A 146 -1.11 5.79 -12.11
N ALA A 147 0.15 6.22 -12.18
CA ALA A 147 1.30 5.36 -12.44
C ALA A 147 1.67 4.53 -11.20
N GLN A 148 0.77 3.67 -10.78
CA GLN A 148 0.98 2.74 -9.67
C GLN A 148 -0.01 1.57 -9.75
N THR A 149 0.37 0.43 -9.24
CA THR A 149 -0.46 -0.79 -9.19
C THR A 149 -0.83 -1.19 -7.76
N GLY A 150 -0.30 -0.45 -6.76
CA GLY A 150 -0.32 -0.89 -5.37
C GLY A 150 0.66 -2.03 -5.07
N LEU A 151 1.34 -2.54 -6.08
CA LEU A 151 2.44 -3.51 -5.98
C LEU A 151 3.70 -2.87 -6.58
N ASP A 152 4.87 -3.41 -6.37
CA ASP A 152 6.10 -2.94 -7.04
C ASP A 152 6.22 -3.63 -8.42
N LEU A 153 5.18 -3.45 -9.26
CA LEU A 153 5.03 -4.05 -10.58
C LEU A 153 4.60 -2.98 -11.60
N PRO A 154 5.00 -3.11 -12.88
CA PRO A 154 4.62 -2.16 -13.93
C PRO A 154 3.12 -2.16 -14.17
N GLY A 155 2.57 -0.96 -14.44
CA GLY A 155 1.16 -0.79 -14.74
C GLY A 155 0.54 0.44 -14.10
N TYR A 156 -0.80 0.49 -14.11
CA TYR A 156 -1.57 1.67 -13.74
C TYR A 156 -2.80 1.29 -12.93
N THR A 157 -3.16 2.12 -11.97
CA THR A 157 -4.49 2.09 -11.36
C THR A 157 -5.38 3.10 -12.04
N VAL A 158 -6.57 2.67 -12.45
CA VAL A 158 -7.58 3.50 -13.11
C VAL A 158 -8.83 3.57 -12.24
N VAL A 159 -9.19 4.78 -11.81
CA VAL A 159 -10.42 5.07 -11.07
C VAL A 159 -11.43 5.70 -12.03
N PHE A 160 -12.69 5.27 -11.97
CA PHE A 160 -13.76 5.71 -12.88
C PHE A 160 -15.12 5.74 -12.16
N PRO A 161 -16.10 6.52 -12.68
CA PRO A 161 -17.44 6.55 -12.12
C PRO A 161 -18.12 5.18 -12.19
N ALA A 162 -18.70 4.72 -11.09
CA ALA A 162 -19.36 3.41 -11.00
C ALA A 162 -20.50 3.23 -12.03
N THR A 163 -21.14 4.31 -12.43
CA THR A 163 -22.20 4.35 -13.46
C THR A 163 -21.68 3.99 -14.86
N GLN A 164 -20.37 4.00 -15.07
CA GLN A 164 -19.71 3.75 -16.36
C GLN A 164 -19.13 2.34 -16.49
N GLN A 165 -19.45 1.44 -15.57
CA GLN A 165 -18.91 0.07 -15.54
C GLN A 165 -19.08 -0.66 -16.89
N ALA A 166 -20.23 -0.52 -17.55
CA ALA A 166 -20.49 -1.18 -18.83
C ALA A 166 -19.53 -0.74 -19.96
N VAL A 167 -19.11 0.54 -19.96
CA VAL A 167 -18.11 1.03 -20.94
C VAL A 167 -16.72 0.48 -20.61
N ILE A 168 -16.40 0.39 -19.33
CA ILE A 168 -15.15 -0.21 -18.86
C ILE A 168 -15.05 -1.70 -19.23
N ASP A 169 -16.15 -2.44 -19.06
CA ASP A 169 -16.24 -3.85 -19.47
C ASP A 169 -16.05 -4.03 -20.98
N GLN A 170 -16.51 -3.06 -21.79
CA GLN A 170 -16.26 -3.08 -23.24
C GLN A 170 -14.83 -2.71 -23.60
N LEU A 171 -14.22 -1.77 -22.88
CA LEU A 171 -12.84 -1.34 -23.13
C LEU A 171 -11.82 -2.46 -22.87
N TRP A 172 -12.05 -3.26 -21.84
CA TRP A 172 -11.08 -4.23 -21.34
C TRP A 172 -11.60 -5.66 -21.24
N GLY A 173 -12.77 -5.95 -21.83
CA GLY A 173 -13.38 -7.27 -21.75
C GLY A 173 -12.55 -8.40 -22.35
N ASP A 174 -11.62 -8.10 -23.25
CA ASP A 174 -10.70 -9.07 -23.86
C ASP A 174 -9.41 -9.30 -23.06
N LEU A 175 -9.16 -8.50 -22.03
CA LEU A 175 -7.97 -8.67 -21.19
C LEU A 175 -8.11 -9.87 -20.26
N ALA A 176 -6.99 -10.55 -20.03
CA ALA A 176 -6.92 -11.60 -19.03
C ALA A 176 -7.14 -11.01 -17.63
N VAL A 177 -8.06 -11.59 -16.86
CA VAL A 177 -8.45 -11.10 -15.55
C VAL A 177 -7.69 -11.84 -14.46
N ILE A 178 -7.05 -11.08 -13.58
CA ILE A 178 -6.42 -11.61 -12.35
C ILE A 178 -7.54 -11.94 -11.35
N THR A 179 -7.57 -13.17 -10.84
CA THR A 179 -8.49 -13.55 -9.77
C THR A 179 -8.05 -12.98 -8.41
N PRO A 180 -8.94 -12.83 -7.43
CA PRO A 180 -8.55 -12.42 -6.07
C PRO A 180 -7.49 -13.33 -5.45
N ASP A 181 -7.54 -14.63 -5.75
CA ASP A 181 -6.57 -15.60 -5.29
C ASP A 181 -5.18 -15.40 -5.88
N GLN A 182 -5.09 -15.10 -7.17
CA GLN A 182 -3.83 -14.74 -7.83
C GLN A 182 -3.30 -13.39 -7.32
N TRP A 183 -4.18 -12.41 -7.11
CA TRP A 183 -3.81 -11.11 -6.56
C TRP A 183 -3.20 -11.22 -5.16
N GLU A 184 -3.79 -12.05 -4.29
CA GLU A 184 -3.23 -12.33 -2.96
C GLU A 184 -1.84 -12.96 -3.06
N GLY A 185 -1.62 -13.87 -4.00
CA GLY A 185 -0.30 -14.44 -4.28
C GLY A 185 0.72 -13.38 -4.72
N LEU A 186 0.31 -12.46 -5.62
CA LEU A 186 1.15 -11.34 -6.05
C LEU A 186 1.48 -10.40 -4.88
N ARG A 187 0.48 -10.02 -4.08
CA ARG A 187 0.64 -9.16 -2.91
C ARG A 187 1.69 -9.72 -1.95
N ILE A 188 1.57 -11.00 -1.62
CA ILE A 188 2.50 -11.68 -0.72
C ILE A 188 3.90 -11.75 -1.35
N HIS A 189 3.97 -12.10 -2.63
CA HIS A 189 5.25 -12.18 -3.36
C HIS A 189 5.96 -10.82 -3.42
N GLN A 190 5.21 -9.74 -3.67
CA GLN A 190 5.76 -8.38 -3.70
C GLN A 190 6.03 -7.82 -2.30
N GLY A 191 5.40 -8.38 -1.26
CA GLY A 191 5.56 -7.93 0.11
C GLY A 191 4.70 -6.72 0.47
N ARG A 192 3.61 -6.46 -0.29
CA ARG A 192 2.68 -5.41 0.10
C ARG A 192 1.93 -5.82 1.37
N PRO A 193 2.05 -5.05 2.45
CA PRO A 193 1.34 -5.33 3.69
C PRO A 193 -0.16 -5.06 3.53
N GLN A 194 -0.98 -5.81 4.25
CA GLN A 194 -2.43 -5.72 4.25
C GLN A 194 -2.96 -5.44 5.66
N ALA A 195 -4.06 -4.70 5.74
CA ALA A 195 -4.76 -4.42 6.98
C ALA A 195 -5.20 -5.71 7.69
N ASN A 196 -5.13 -5.70 9.01
CA ASN A 196 -5.43 -6.85 9.88
C ASN A 196 -4.51 -8.07 9.72
N LYS A 197 -3.46 -7.96 8.91
CA LYS A 197 -2.41 -8.97 8.74
C LYS A 197 -1.05 -8.39 9.12
N GLU A 198 -0.41 -7.68 8.22
CA GLU A 198 0.86 -6.99 8.46
C GLU A 198 0.68 -5.58 9.02
N LEU A 199 -0.45 -4.91 8.71
CA LEU A 199 -0.78 -3.58 9.21
C LEU A 199 -1.71 -3.72 10.43
N THR A 200 -1.09 -3.73 11.61
CA THR A 200 -1.78 -3.77 12.90
C THR A 200 -1.06 -2.88 13.91
N GLU A 201 -1.71 -2.58 15.03
CA GLU A 201 -1.09 -1.81 16.13
C GLU A 201 0.04 -2.56 16.86
N ASP A 202 0.32 -3.82 16.51
CA ASP A 202 1.48 -4.56 17.02
C ASP A 202 2.78 -4.06 16.39
N TYR A 203 2.70 -3.44 15.20
CA TYR A 203 3.85 -3.04 14.40
C TYR A 203 3.83 -1.54 14.12
N ASN A 204 5.01 -0.96 13.93
CA ASN A 204 5.16 0.39 13.42
C ASN A 204 5.53 0.36 11.92
N PRO A 205 5.35 1.46 11.17
CA PRO A 205 5.60 1.46 9.73
C PRO A 205 7.06 1.18 9.34
N LEU A 206 8.03 1.40 10.23
CA LEU A 206 9.42 1.07 9.96
C LEU A 206 9.68 -0.44 10.09
N GLU A 207 9.01 -1.11 11.02
CA GLU A 207 9.04 -2.58 11.14
C GLU A 207 8.42 -3.22 9.89
N THR A 208 7.36 -2.62 9.35
CA THR A 208 6.70 -3.06 8.11
C THR A 208 7.53 -2.75 6.85
N GLY A 209 8.54 -1.88 6.94
CA GLY A 209 9.38 -1.52 5.80
C GLY A 209 8.82 -0.40 4.92
N LEU A 210 7.88 0.41 5.43
CA LEU A 210 7.16 1.46 4.69
C LEU A 210 7.89 2.81 4.69
N TRP A 211 9.23 2.85 4.59
CA TRP A 211 9.99 4.10 4.56
C TRP A 211 9.56 5.05 3.43
N ARG A 212 9.12 4.53 2.27
CA ARG A 212 8.65 5.35 1.14
C ARG A 212 7.39 6.17 1.48
N ALA A 213 6.58 5.68 2.44
CA ALA A 213 5.37 6.35 2.92
C ALA A 213 5.62 7.31 4.09
N ILE A 214 6.88 7.60 4.43
CA ILE A 214 7.26 8.44 5.57
C ILE A 214 8.16 9.59 5.09
N SER A 215 7.82 10.81 5.49
CA SER A 215 8.69 11.98 5.36
C SER A 215 9.37 12.27 6.70
N PHE A 216 10.70 12.22 6.72
CA PHE A 216 11.50 12.57 7.90
C PHE A 216 11.84 14.06 7.99
N THR A 217 11.46 14.85 6.98
CA THR A 217 11.74 16.29 6.88
C THR A 217 10.49 17.17 7.02
N LYS A 218 9.30 16.55 7.12
CA LYS A 218 8.04 17.28 7.29
C LYS A 218 7.86 17.80 8.72
N GLY A 219 6.86 18.68 8.91
CA GLY A 219 6.41 19.17 10.23
C GLY A 219 5.80 18.08 11.12
N CYS A 220 5.25 18.50 12.26
CA CYS A 220 4.73 17.59 13.27
C CYS A 220 3.53 16.75 12.78
N TYR A 221 3.47 15.51 13.24
CA TYR A 221 2.34 14.62 13.05
C TYR A 221 2.19 13.64 14.23
N ILE A 222 1.02 13.04 14.39
CA ILE A 222 0.74 12.05 15.43
C ILE A 222 1.76 10.89 15.33
N GLY A 223 2.41 10.55 16.47
CA GLY A 223 3.35 9.41 16.56
C GLY A 223 4.76 9.67 16.03
N GLN A 224 5.06 10.89 15.53
CA GLN A 224 6.34 11.26 14.92
C GLN A 224 7.55 10.96 15.81
N GLU A 225 7.48 11.27 17.11
CA GLU A 225 8.62 11.11 18.03
C GLU A 225 9.14 9.66 18.04
N THR A 226 8.23 8.69 18.14
CA THR A 226 8.60 7.27 18.14
C THR A 226 9.25 6.88 16.81
N ILE A 227 8.67 7.27 15.68
CA ILE A 227 9.17 6.95 14.34
C ILE A 227 10.55 7.58 14.10
N ALA A 228 10.71 8.88 14.41
CA ALA A 228 11.99 9.58 14.29
C ALA A 228 13.07 8.93 15.16
N ARG A 229 12.76 8.62 16.42
CA ARG A 229 13.69 7.95 17.34
C ARG A 229 14.12 6.57 16.82
N LEU A 230 13.19 5.75 16.33
CA LEU A 230 13.51 4.44 15.76
C LEU A 230 14.41 4.54 14.55
N ASN A 231 14.23 5.54 13.70
CA ASN A 231 15.11 5.78 12.57
C ASN A 231 16.50 6.25 13.02
N THR A 232 16.57 7.28 13.88
CA THR A 232 17.83 7.90 14.32
C THR A 232 18.74 6.91 15.04
N TYR A 233 18.18 6.09 15.94
CA TYR A 233 18.95 5.10 16.70
C TYR A 233 19.03 3.73 16.03
N GLN A 234 18.51 3.61 14.81
CA GLN A 234 18.42 2.33 14.09
C GLN A 234 17.80 1.22 14.95
N GLY A 235 16.77 1.62 15.73
CA GLY A 235 16.21 0.84 16.83
C GLY A 235 15.06 -0.10 16.43
N VAL A 236 14.86 -0.38 15.15
CA VAL A 236 13.81 -1.31 14.67
C VAL A 236 14.11 -2.72 15.17
N LYS A 237 13.16 -3.30 15.90
CA LYS A 237 13.35 -4.58 16.61
C LYS A 237 13.02 -5.80 15.76
N GLN A 238 12.12 -5.65 14.81
CA GLN A 238 11.69 -6.70 13.89
C GLN A 238 11.39 -6.09 12.52
N ARG A 239 11.41 -6.92 11.48
CA ARG A 239 11.17 -6.48 10.11
C ARG A 239 10.29 -7.47 9.39
N LEU A 240 9.46 -6.97 8.48
CA LEU A 240 8.67 -7.77 7.58
C LEU A 240 9.58 -8.37 6.50
N TRP A 241 9.45 -9.68 6.27
CA TRP A 241 10.21 -10.42 5.28
C TRP A 241 9.30 -11.33 4.47
N ARG A 242 9.72 -11.63 3.25
CA ARG A 242 9.19 -12.75 2.49
C ARG A 242 9.91 -14.02 2.91
N ILE A 243 9.17 -15.10 3.03
CA ILE A 243 9.71 -16.43 3.39
C ILE A 243 9.35 -17.39 2.27
N ALA A 244 10.37 -17.87 1.55
CA ALA A 244 10.21 -18.94 0.57
C ALA A 244 10.22 -20.29 1.31
N LEU A 245 9.12 -21.03 1.22
CA LEU A 245 8.88 -22.28 1.96
C LEU A 245 9.12 -23.51 1.07
N ASP A 246 9.58 -24.61 1.66
CA ASP A 246 9.72 -25.91 0.97
C ASP A 246 8.38 -26.66 0.90
N ARG A 247 7.41 -26.31 1.74
CA ARG A 247 6.04 -26.87 1.76
C ARG A 247 5.03 -25.83 2.26
N PRO A 248 3.74 -25.99 1.92
CA PRO A 248 2.71 -25.07 2.38
C PRO A 248 2.59 -25.02 3.91
N MET A 249 2.40 -23.83 4.45
CA MET A 249 2.17 -23.57 5.86
C MET A 249 0.97 -22.65 6.05
N GLU A 250 0.56 -22.42 7.30
CA GLU A 250 -0.54 -21.52 7.64
C GLU A 250 -0.03 -20.22 8.27
N ALA A 251 -0.79 -19.12 8.08
CA ALA A 251 -0.55 -17.89 8.82
C ALA A 251 -0.66 -18.15 10.34
N GLY A 252 0.12 -17.44 11.14
CA GLY A 252 0.24 -17.67 12.58
C GLY A 252 1.31 -18.68 12.95
N THR A 253 1.89 -19.44 12.00
CA THR A 253 2.95 -20.40 12.28
C THR A 253 4.19 -19.69 12.82
N VAL A 254 4.73 -20.21 13.91
CA VAL A 254 5.94 -19.68 14.55
C VAL A 254 7.17 -19.98 13.67
N ILE A 255 8.03 -18.97 13.55
CA ILE A 255 9.32 -19.07 12.86
C ILE A 255 10.41 -19.18 13.91
N THR A 256 11.28 -20.18 13.77
CA THR A 256 12.42 -20.41 14.68
C THR A 256 13.74 -20.46 13.91
N LEU A 257 14.80 -20.06 14.57
CA LEU A 257 16.19 -20.21 14.12
C LEU A 257 16.99 -20.84 15.25
N GLU A 258 17.66 -21.97 14.99
CA GLU A 258 18.40 -22.72 16.00
C GLU A 258 17.58 -23.03 17.28
N GLY A 259 16.28 -23.33 17.09
CA GLY A 259 15.35 -23.62 18.19
C GLY A 259 14.80 -22.39 18.93
N GLN A 260 15.27 -21.17 18.62
CA GLN A 260 14.76 -19.93 19.21
C GLN A 260 13.65 -19.34 18.36
N LYS A 261 12.56 -18.86 19.00
CA LYS A 261 11.52 -18.11 18.31
C LYS A 261 12.06 -16.76 17.81
N VAL A 262 12.08 -16.60 16.49
CA VAL A 262 12.53 -15.37 15.82
C VAL A 262 11.40 -14.58 15.21
N GLY A 263 10.23 -15.20 14.97
CA GLY A 263 9.13 -14.50 14.30
C GLY A 263 7.85 -15.32 14.20
N VAL A 264 6.95 -14.82 13.33
CA VAL A 264 5.66 -15.44 13.01
C VAL A 264 5.28 -15.12 11.56
N LEU A 265 4.68 -16.07 10.84
CA LEU A 265 4.04 -15.84 9.54
C LEU A 265 2.75 -15.07 9.73
N THR A 266 2.54 -14.04 8.90
CA THR A 266 1.33 -13.20 8.90
C THR A 266 0.43 -13.52 7.72
N SER A 267 1.00 -13.81 6.57
CA SER A 267 0.28 -14.21 5.35
C SER A 267 1.00 -15.35 4.65
N VAL A 268 0.26 -16.23 4.00
CA VAL A 268 0.82 -17.34 3.22
C VAL A 268 -0.01 -17.60 1.98
N LYS A 269 0.66 -17.85 0.86
CA LYS A 269 0.05 -18.38 -0.36
C LYS A 269 0.99 -19.37 -1.04
N GLY A 270 0.54 -20.63 -1.14
CA GLY A 270 1.37 -21.71 -1.67
C GLY A 270 2.68 -21.89 -0.87
N LEU A 271 3.80 -21.70 -1.54
CA LEU A 271 5.14 -21.79 -0.96
C LEU A 271 5.76 -20.44 -0.61
N THR A 272 4.96 -19.38 -0.54
CA THR A 272 5.44 -18.05 -0.20
C THR A 272 4.65 -17.49 0.98
N GLY A 273 5.35 -16.96 1.97
CA GLY A 273 4.75 -16.28 3.11
C GLY A 273 5.35 -14.92 3.36
N LEU A 274 4.63 -14.09 4.12
CA LEU A 274 5.16 -12.89 4.78
C LEU A 274 5.23 -13.16 6.27
N GLY A 275 6.21 -12.58 6.94
CA GLY A 275 6.33 -12.71 8.38
C GLY A 275 7.28 -11.69 8.98
N TYR A 276 7.02 -11.33 10.24
CA TYR A 276 7.91 -10.47 11.00
C TYR A 276 9.01 -11.28 11.67
N LEU A 277 10.27 -10.91 11.46
CA LEU A 277 11.43 -11.53 12.07
C LEU A 277 12.22 -10.52 12.90
N LYS A 278 12.73 -10.94 14.06
CA LYS A 278 13.60 -10.14 14.92
C LYS A 278 14.88 -9.74 14.20
N THR A 279 15.14 -8.45 14.08
CA THR A 279 16.25 -7.85 13.33
C THR A 279 17.64 -8.39 13.75
N LYS A 280 17.83 -8.75 15.03
CA LYS A 280 19.11 -9.25 15.54
C LYS A 280 19.37 -10.72 15.26
N LEU A 281 18.36 -11.48 14.86
CA LEU A 281 18.42 -12.94 14.79
C LEU A 281 18.30 -13.49 13.39
N ALA A 282 17.65 -12.77 12.48
CA ALA A 282 17.46 -13.22 11.10
C ALA A 282 17.66 -12.07 10.12
N ASP A 283 18.28 -12.38 8.99
CA ASP A 283 18.54 -11.44 7.89
C ASP A 283 18.33 -12.17 6.56
N GLN A 284 18.46 -11.41 5.45
CA GLN A 284 18.33 -11.95 4.10
C GLN A 284 19.25 -13.15 3.87
N GLY A 285 18.69 -14.22 3.29
CA GLY A 285 19.40 -15.48 3.02
C GLY A 285 19.42 -16.45 4.19
N ALA A 286 18.94 -16.05 5.38
CA ALA A 286 18.86 -16.95 6.52
C ALA A 286 17.90 -18.13 6.23
N THR A 287 18.31 -19.33 6.64
CA THR A 287 17.44 -20.51 6.63
C THR A 287 16.78 -20.64 8.00
N VAL A 288 15.46 -20.67 8.00
CA VAL A 288 14.64 -20.71 9.22
C VAL A 288 13.73 -21.93 9.22
N GLN A 289 13.34 -22.39 10.40
CA GLN A 289 12.32 -23.42 10.57
C GLN A 289 10.96 -22.73 10.77
N VAL A 290 9.95 -23.14 9.99
CA VAL A 290 8.60 -22.61 10.03
C VAL A 290 7.64 -23.77 10.29
N GLY A 291 7.30 -24.03 11.57
CA GLY A 291 6.61 -25.27 11.92
C GLY A 291 7.39 -26.49 11.44
N GLU A 292 6.82 -27.27 10.50
CA GLU A 292 7.48 -28.44 9.89
C GLU A 292 8.22 -28.10 8.57
N ALA A 293 8.08 -26.85 8.07
CA ALA A 293 8.71 -26.40 6.83
C ALA A 293 10.11 -25.81 7.09
N ILE A 294 10.92 -25.82 6.04
CA ILE A 294 12.14 -25.03 5.96
C ILE A 294 11.85 -23.82 5.10
N GLY A 295 12.21 -22.63 5.59
CA GLY A 295 12.03 -21.37 4.90
C GLY A 295 13.35 -20.65 4.64
N THR A 296 13.43 -19.93 3.51
CA THR A 296 14.52 -18.99 3.21
C THR A 296 13.99 -17.57 3.31
N VAL A 297 14.71 -16.72 4.06
CA VAL A 297 14.35 -15.31 4.28
C VAL A 297 14.77 -14.48 3.06
N GLU A 298 13.84 -13.74 2.48
CA GLU A 298 14.05 -12.93 1.30
C GLU A 298 13.48 -11.52 1.50
N LYS A 299 14.19 -10.49 0.99
CA LYS A 299 13.68 -9.11 0.97
C LYS A 299 12.65 -8.98 -0.16
N PRO A 300 11.39 -8.63 0.14
CA PRO A 300 10.40 -8.42 -0.92
C PRO A 300 10.60 -7.06 -1.59
N PRO A 301 10.18 -6.90 -2.88
CA PRO A 301 10.42 -5.68 -3.65
C PRO A 301 9.73 -4.42 -3.10
N TYR A 302 8.47 -4.56 -2.66
CA TYR A 302 7.62 -3.43 -2.27
C TYR A 302 8.14 -2.63 -1.07
N ILE A 303 8.84 -3.27 -0.13
CA ILE A 303 9.30 -2.65 1.12
C ILE A 303 10.82 -2.43 1.13
N THR A 304 11.28 -1.54 2.00
CA THR A 304 12.71 -1.33 2.24
C THR A 304 13.04 -1.46 3.72
N HIS A 305 14.30 -1.83 4.00
CA HIS A 305 14.84 -1.92 5.36
C HIS A 305 15.91 -0.87 5.65
N GLU A 306 16.09 0.08 4.74
CA GLU A 306 17.13 1.10 4.83
C GLU A 306 16.68 2.25 5.68
N TYR A 307 17.49 2.61 6.68
CA TYR A 307 17.24 3.79 7.51
C TYR A 307 17.50 5.06 6.71
N TYR A 308 16.65 6.07 6.93
CA TYR A 308 16.82 7.37 6.32
C TYR A 308 18.08 8.05 6.86
N GLN A 309 18.97 8.47 5.97
CA GLN A 309 20.29 9.07 6.29
C GLN A 309 20.29 10.61 6.19
N GLY A 310 19.16 11.22 5.89
CA GLY A 310 19.09 12.65 5.58
C GLY A 310 19.21 12.94 4.08
N PRO A 311 18.97 14.19 3.65
CA PRO A 311 19.29 14.60 2.29
C PRO A 311 20.82 14.59 2.11
N ASN A 312 21.31 13.92 1.07
CA ASN A 312 22.70 14.00 0.63
C ASN A 312 23.01 15.41 0.11
#